data_44f13f7f55189b6ac236febceac3ace9
#
_entry.id   44f13f7f55189b6ac236febceac3ace9
#
_cell.length_a   1.000
_cell.length_b   1.000
_cell.length_c   1.000
_cell.angle_alpha   90.00
_cell.angle_beta   90.00
_cell.angle_gamma   90.00
#
_symmetry.space_group_name_H-M   'P 1'
#
loop_
_entity.id
_entity.type
_entity.pdbx_description
1 polymer ?
#
loop_
_entity_poly.entity_id
_entity_poly.type
_entity_poly.pdbx_seq_one_letter_code
_entity_poly.pdbx_strand_id
1 'polypeptide(L)'
;DVYKRQLYRYADDLGDPGRDDAYGYGLPVLTRYFHDRLCPGQRFRDMPASDIWSHEGLDYCIAAGLISGTSEVTVSPDMLATRAQIVQLLWAAAGSPETAGTLPFTDVSTDAWFYPAVRWAYRTGLVSGTSETTFDPEAPITRQDFALILYTQSGSPAMTGSVLRNFPDVEQVSGYAYAALTWAVEQGLINGVGTPEGALLAPHGYASRAQVATILMAYCDR
;
A
#
# COMPACT_ATOMS: atom_id res chain seq x y z
N ASP A 1 13.80 -1.21 -17.80
CA ASP A 1 13.97 -2.61 -18.14
C ASP A 1 15.10 -3.35 -17.43
N VAL A 2 15.53 -2.79 -16.31
CA VAL A 2 16.57 -3.40 -15.45
C VAL A 2 16.02 -4.68 -14.80
N TYR A 3 14.75 -4.70 -14.43
CA TYR A 3 14.09 -5.85 -13.80
C TYR A 3 14.01 -7.08 -14.73
N LYS A 4 13.68 -6.89 -16.02
CA LYS A 4 13.65 -8.01 -16.98
C LYS A 4 15.03 -8.67 -17.15
N ARG A 5 16.10 -7.86 -17.22
CA ARG A 5 17.46 -8.39 -17.32
C ARG A 5 17.89 -9.13 -16.06
N GLN A 6 17.41 -8.69 -14.90
CA GLN A 6 17.67 -9.38 -13.62
C GLN A 6 16.90 -10.69 -13.54
N LEU A 7 15.60 -10.70 -13.92
CA LEU A 7 14.80 -11.93 -13.98
C LEU A 7 15.45 -12.99 -14.88
N TYR A 8 15.92 -12.62 -16.07
CA TYR A 8 16.56 -13.56 -16.98
C TYR A 8 17.91 -14.11 -16.46
N ARG A 9 18.59 -13.38 -15.59
CA ARG A 9 19.85 -13.88 -14.98
C ARG A 9 19.63 -15.01 -13.99
N TYR A 10 18.41 -15.16 -13.47
CA TYR A 10 18.03 -16.15 -12.46
C TYR A 10 16.91 -17.07 -12.97
N ALA A 11 16.75 -17.19 -14.27
CA ALA A 11 15.85 -18.16 -14.86
C ALA A 11 16.49 -19.55 -14.83
N ASP A 12 15.69 -20.58 -14.48
CA ASP A 12 16.09 -21.96 -14.72
C ASP A 12 16.04 -22.21 -16.22
N ASP A 13 17.19 -22.54 -16.79
CA ASP A 13 17.30 -22.87 -18.19
C ASP A 13 16.76 -24.30 -18.42
N LEU A 14 15.60 -24.37 -19.08
CA LEU A 14 14.84 -25.61 -19.25
C LEU A 14 15.16 -26.35 -20.56
N GLY A 15 15.97 -25.76 -21.39
CA GLY A 15 16.35 -26.35 -22.70
C GLY A 15 17.84 -26.32 -22.93
N ASP A 16 18.24 -25.92 -24.12
CA ASP A 16 19.65 -25.70 -24.46
C ASP A 16 20.20 -24.49 -23.66
N PRO A 17 21.47 -24.52 -23.23
CA PRO A 17 22.04 -23.42 -22.44
C PRO A 17 21.90 -22.05 -23.11
N GLY A 18 21.28 -21.10 -22.42
CA GLY A 18 21.03 -19.74 -22.90
C GLY A 18 19.60 -19.56 -23.41
N ARG A 19 19.40 -18.69 -24.40
CA ARG A 19 18.10 -18.48 -24.99
C ARG A 19 17.81 -19.52 -26.08
N ASP A 20 16.75 -20.30 -25.91
CA ASP A 20 16.22 -21.21 -26.92
C ASP A 20 14.83 -20.79 -27.45
N ASP A 21 14.38 -21.45 -28.53
CA ASP A 21 13.11 -21.12 -29.18
C ASP A 21 11.90 -21.75 -28.48
N ALA A 22 12.11 -22.71 -27.57
CA ALA A 22 11.03 -23.38 -26.86
C ALA A 22 10.68 -22.69 -25.52
N TYR A 23 11.71 -22.30 -24.76
CA TYR A 23 11.56 -21.79 -23.39
C TYR A 23 12.11 -20.37 -23.21
N GLY A 24 12.68 -19.76 -24.22
CA GLY A 24 13.29 -18.45 -24.16
C GLY A 24 14.56 -18.46 -23.30
N TYR A 25 14.52 -17.76 -22.18
CA TYR A 25 15.59 -17.78 -21.16
C TYR A 25 15.26 -18.69 -19.97
N GLY A 26 14.29 -19.58 -20.13
CA GLY A 26 13.81 -20.43 -19.06
C GLY A 26 12.75 -19.75 -18.17
N LEU A 27 12.31 -20.48 -17.13
CA LEU A 27 11.36 -19.95 -16.15
C LEU A 27 12.10 -19.16 -15.06
N PRO A 28 11.66 -17.95 -14.74
CA PRO A 28 12.20 -17.24 -13.59
C PRO A 28 11.95 -18.04 -12.31
N VAL A 29 13.01 -18.46 -11.65
CA VAL A 29 12.91 -19.14 -10.35
C VAL A 29 12.91 -18.07 -9.27
N LEU A 30 11.71 -17.73 -8.79
CA LEU A 30 11.53 -16.85 -7.63
C LEU A 30 11.84 -17.64 -6.35
N THR A 31 13.10 -18.08 -6.22
CA THR A 31 13.56 -18.77 -5.03
C THR A 31 13.88 -17.79 -3.92
N ARG A 32 13.86 -18.28 -2.67
CA ARG A 32 14.31 -17.55 -1.49
C ARG A 32 15.67 -16.87 -1.71
N TYR A 33 16.57 -17.55 -2.42
CA TYR A 33 17.90 -17.04 -2.76
C TYR A 33 17.87 -15.79 -3.66
N PHE A 34 16.91 -15.72 -4.57
CA PHE A 34 16.68 -14.56 -5.42
C PHE A 34 16.18 -13.36 -4.60
N HIS A 35 15.18 -13.58 -3.75
CA HIS A 35 14.67 -12.55 -2.84
C HIS A 35 15.74 -12.05 -1.89
N ASP A 36 16.49 -12.95 -1.26
CA ASP A 36 17.51 -12.62 -0.28
C ASP A 36 18.68 -11.78 -0.84
N ARG A 37 18.96 -11.88 -2.13
CA ARG A 37 20.07 -11.13 -2.77
C ARG A 37 19.66 -9.82 -3.43
N LEU A 38 18.41 -9.68 -3.83
CA LEU A 38 17.93 -8.51 -4.58
C LEU A 38 16.87 -7.71 -3.81
N CYS A 39 16.50 -8.15 -2.63
CA CYS A 39 15.51 -7.50 -1.79
C CYS A 39 16.06 -6.17 -1.24
N PRO A 40 15.57 -5.01 -1.68
CA PRO A 40 15.97 -3.70 -1.16
C PRO A 40 15.70 -3.53 0.34
N GLY A 41 14.71 -4.24 0.87
CA GLY A 41 14.36 -4.27 2.29
C GLY A 41 15.36 -5.00 3.17
N GLN A 42 16.23 -5.85 2.60
CA GLN A 42 17.20 -6.67 3.35
C GLN A 42 18.13 -5.87 4.27
N ARG A 43 18.33 -4.58 3.99
CA ARG A 43 19.09 -3.67 4.85
C ARG A 43 18.46 -3.43 6.22
N PHE A 44 17.17 -3.71 6.37
CA PHE A 44 16.43 -3.52 7.61
C PHE A 44 16.41 -4.82 8.42
N ARG A 45 16.80 -4.74 9.69
CA ARG A 45 16.91 -5.90 10.59
C ARG A 45 15.57 -6.55 10.92
N ASP A 46 14.50 -5.77 10.84
CA ASP A 46 13.12 -6.14 11.15
C ASP A 46 12.28 -6.38 9.88
N MET A 47 12.95 -6.52 8.73
CA MET A 47 12.26 -6.93 7.50
C MET A 47 11.70 -8.34 7.68
N PRO A 48 10.40 -8.58 7.43
CA PRO A 48 9.82 -9.92 7.50
C PRO A 48 10.57 -10.90 6.60
N ALA A 49 10.60 -12.18 6.96
CA ALA A 49 11.19 -13.21 6.12
C ALA A 49 10.41 -13.36 4.80
N SER A 50 11.08 -13.86 3.76
CA SER A 50 10.54 -13.91 2.39
C SER A 50 9.27 -14.76 2.21
N ASP A 51 9.00 -15.66 3.15
CA ASP A 51 7.79 -16.50 3.22
C ASP A 51 6.62 -15.84 3.98
N ILE A 52 6.85 -14.66 4.54
CA ILE A 52 5.81 -13.89 5.25
C ILE A 52 5.06 -13.00 4.25
N TRP A 53 3.74 -13.00 4.32
CA TRP A 53 2.81 -12.30 3.41
C TRP A 53 3.13 -10.82 3.16
N SER A 54 3.76 -10.16 4.12
CA SER A 54 4.06 -8.72 4.05
C SER A 54 5.41 -8.39 3.43
N HIS A 55 6.26 -9.40 3.19
CA HIS A 55 7.60 -9.19 2.67
C HIS A 55 7.59 -8.51 1.29
N GLU A 56 6.86 -9.08 0.34
CA GLU A 56 6.83 -8.58 -1.05
C GLU A 56 6.30 -7.15 -1.14
N GLY A 57 5.23 -6.85 -0.39
CA GLY A 57 4.66 -5.50 -0.37
C GLY A 57 5.63 -4.46 0.20
N LEU A 58 6.31 -4.79 1.29
CA LEU A 58 7.33 -3.91 1.88
C LEU A 58 8.51 -3.72 0.94
N ASP A 59 9.02 -4.81 0.36
CA ASP A 59 10.16 -4.76 -0.56
C ASP A 59 9.84 -3.94 -1.81
N TYR A 60 8.66 -4.14 -2.39
CA TYR A 60 8.14 -3.33 -3.50
C TYR A 60 8.11 -1.84 -3.16
N CYS A 61 7.49 -1.48 -2.04
CA CYS A 61 7.36 -0.08 -1.64
C CYS A 61 8.70 0.57 -1.29
N ILE A 62 9.65 -0.20 -0.74
CA ILE A 62 11.03 0.26 -0.48
C ILE A 62 11.77 0.48 -1.79
N ALA A 63 11.67 -0.46 -2.74
CA ALA A 63 12.29 -0.38 -4.06
C ALA A 63 11.76 0.82 -4.87
N ALA A 64 10.45 1.08 -4.77
CA ALA A 64 9.80 2.21 -5.43
C ALA A 64 10.05 3.56 -4.71
N GLY A 65 10.71 3.57 -3.55
CA GLY A 65 10.92 4.77 -2.75
C GLY A 65 9.66 5.32 -2.08
N LEU A 66 8.59 4.52 -2.04
CA LEU A 66 7.32 4.89 -1.40
C LEU A 66 7.42 4.79 0.12
N ILE A 67 8.05 3.73 0.63
CA ILE A 67 8.28 3.53 2.06
C ILE A 67 9.76 3.63 2.35
N SER A 68 10.13 4.44 3.33
CA SER A 68 11.46 4.50 3.92
C SER A 68 11.49 3.80 5.28
N GLY A 69 12.69 3.54 5.77
CA GLY A 69 12.88 3.07 7.15
C GLY A 69 12.35 4.08 8.17
N THR A 70 11.98 3.59 9.33
CA THR A 70 11.73 4.42 10.53
C THR A 70 13.06 4.82 11.20
N SER A 71 14.12 4.09 10.85
CA SER A 71 15.51 4.42 11.13
C SER A 71 16.41 3.92 9.99
N GLU A 72 17.72 4.07 10.13
CA GLU A 72 18.68 3.51 9.16
C GLU A 72 18.62 1.98 9.04
N VAL A 73 18.16 1.30 10.09
CA VAL A 73 18.22 -0.16 10.21
C VAL A 73 16.87 -0.83 10.49
N THR A 74 15.76 -0.08 10.55
CA THR A 74 14.41 -0.60 10.82
C THR A 74 13.39 -0.04 9.86
N VAL A 75 12.43 -0.87 9.43
CA VAL A 75 11.26 -0.49 8.64
C VAL A 75 9.97 -0.47 9.45
N SER A 76 9.98 -1.10 10.62
CA SER A 76 8.87 -1.18 11.59
C SER A 76 7.55 -1.65 10.95
N PRO A 77 7.47 -2.91 10.47
CA PRO A 77 6.33 -3.41 9.69
C PRO A 77 5.01 -3.36 10.48
N ASP A 78 5.04 -3.60 11.77
CA ASP A 78 3.86 -3.65 12.65
C ASP A 78 3.44 -2.28 13.19
N MET A 79 4.28 -1.23 12.98
CA MET A 79 3.91 0.11 13.39
C MET A 79 2.68 0.59 12.60
N LEU A 80 1.74 1.23 13.29
CA LEU A 80 0.55 1.79 12.66
C LEU A 80 0.94 2.92 11.71
N ALA A 81 0.35 2.91 10.53
CA ALA A 81 0.54 3.98 9.56
C ALA A 81 -0.33 5.18 9.93
N THR A 82 0.24 6.39 9.87
CA THR A 82 -0.50 7.62 10.16
C THR A 82 -1.18 8.18 8.89
N ARG A 83 -2.18 9.04 9.10
CA ARG A 83 -2.87 9.73 8.00
C ARG A 83 -1.91 10.53 7.13
N ALA A 84 -0.96 11.25 7.75
CA ALA A 84 0.07 11.98 7.01
C ALA A 84 0.96 11.06 6.18
N GLN A 85 1.35 9.91 6.70
CA GLN A 85 2.14 8.92 5.96
C GLN A 85 1.39 8.43 4.72
N ILE A 86 0.09 8.13 4.83
CA ILE A 86 -0.70 7.66 3.67
C ILE A 86 -0.75 8.71 2.56
N VAL A 87 -1.06 9.96 2.88
CA VAL A 87 -1.10 11.00 1.84
C VAL A 87 0.28 11.28 1.25
N GLN A 88 1.34 11.16 2.04
CA GLN A 88 2.72 11.29 1.56
C GLN A 88 3.08 10.19 0.56
N LEU A 89 2.70 8.93 0.84
CA LEU A 89 2.92 7.79 -0.05
C LEU A 89 2.21 7.98 -1.40
N LEU A 90 0.95 8.39 -1.36
CA LEU A 90 0.15 8.60 -2.57
C LEU A 90 0.62 9.81 -3.37
N TRP A 91 1.04 10.88 -2.70
CA TRP A 91 1.64 12.04 -3.35
C TRP A 91 2.95 11.69 -4.04
N ALA A 92 3.82 10.90 -3.39
CA ALA A 92 5.06 10.39 -3.97
C ALA A 92 4.77 9.47 -5.18
N ALA A 93 3.82 8.55 -5.07
CA ALA A 93 3.39 7.68 -6.16
C ALA A 93 2.82 8.45 -7.37
N ALA A 94 2.20 9.61 -7.12
CA ALA A 94 1.72 10.52 -8.17
C ALA A 94 2.83 11.39 -8.79
N GLY A 95 4.09 11.20 -8.41
CA GLY A 95 5.23 11.98 -8.90
C GLY A 95 5.42 13.32 -8.20
N SER A 96 4.91 13.45 -6.99
CA SER A 96 5.08 14.63 -6.11
C SER A 96 4.62 15.95 -6.76
N PRO A 97 3.39 16.02 -7.28
CA PRO A 97 2.92 17.20 -8.01
C PRO A 97 2.86 18.43 -7.11
N GLU A 98 3.35 19.55 -7.61
CA GLU A 98 3.19 20.84 -6.93
C GLU A 98 1.72 21.27 -6.94
N THR A 99 1.26 21.80 -5.81
CA THR A 99 -0.11 22.25 -5.66
C THR A 99 -0.13 23.60 -4.94
N ALA A 100 -0.79 24.58 -5.50
CA ALA A 100 -0.92 25.92 -4.91
C ALA A 100 -2.08 25.98 -3.91
N GLY A 101 -2.04 26.98 -3.03
CA GLY A 101 -3.09 27.28 -2.06
C GLY A 101 -2.70 26.98 -0.63
N THR A 102 -3.60 27.35 0.28
CA THR A 102 -3.46 27.16 1.74
C THR A 102 -4.36 26.04 2.21
N LEU A 103 -4.04 25.45 3.37
CA LEU A 103 -4.87 24.50 4.08
C LEU A 103 -5.72 25.23 5.15
N PRO A 104 -6.93 24.74 5.43
CA PRO A 104 -7.72 25.26 6.55
C PRO A 104 -7.27 24.67 7.89
N PHE A 105 -6.38 23.68 7.90
CA PHE A 105 -6.01 22.88 9.06
C PHE A 105 -4.97 23.60 9.92
N THR A 106 -5.30 23.79 11.20
CA THR A 106 -4.42 24.46 12.16
C THR A 106 -3.35 23.54 12.76
N ASP A 107 -3.56 22.23 12.63
CA ASP A 107 -2.67 21.17 13.10
C ASP A 107 -1.65 20.68 12.03
N VAL A 108 -1.63 21.32 10.85
CA VAL A 108 -0.68 21.04 9.78
C VAL A 108 0.22 22.26 9.56
N SER A 109 1.39 22.25 10.21
CA SER A 109 2.39 23.31 10.03
C SER A 109 2.91 23.35 8.58
N THR A 110 3.16 24.56 8.07
CA THR A 110 3.76 24.78 6.75
C THR A 110 5.16 24.19 6.63
N ASP A 111 5.85 24.02 7.76
CA ASP A 111 7.21 23.45 7.81
C ASP A 111 7.20 21.92 8.01
N ALA A 112 6.00 21.31 8.14
CA ALA A 112 5.91 19.86 8.28
C ALA A 112 6.30 19.17 6.98
N TRP A 113 7.06 18.06 7.08
CA TRP A 113 7.53 17.28 5.93
C TRP A 113 6.39 16.77 5.03
N PHE A 114 5.21 16.57 5.60
CA PHE A 114 4.01 16.10 4.91
C PHE A 114 3.12 17.26 4.39
N TYR A 115 3.44 18.53 4.68
CA TYR A 115 2.61 19.66 4.28
C TYR A 115 2.28 19.70 2.78
N PRO A 116 3.25 19.51 1.84
CA PRO A 116 2.96 19.51 0.41
C PRO A 116 2.00 18.40 0.02
N ALA A 117 2.14 17.21 0.61
CA ALA A 117 1.30 16.06 0.34
C ALA A 117 -0.14 16.25 0.87
N VAL A 118 -0.30 16.75 2.09
CA VAL A 118 -1.63 17.05 2.66
C VAL A 118 -2.32 18.14 1.84
N ARG A 119 -1.60 19.17 1.42
CA ARG A 119 -2.13 20.23 0.55
C ARG A 119 -2.61 19.69 -0.78
N TRP A 120 -1.81 18.86 -1.43
CA TRP A 120 -2.21 18.20 -2.66
C TRP A 120 -3.46 17.33 -2.47
N ALA A 121 -3.44 16.45 -1.50
CA ALA A 121 -4.54 15.53 -1.23
C ALA A 121 -5.86 16.25 -0.89
N TYR A 122 -5.79 17.33 -0.11
CA TYR A 122 -6.95 18.18 0.20
C TYR A 122 -7.46 18.92 -1.03
N ARG A 123 -6.57 19.53 -1.82
CA ARG A 123 -6.95 20.34 -3.01
C ARG A 123 -7.49 19.50 -4.14
N THR A 124 -7.07 18.25 -4.27
CA THR A 124 -7.60 17.29 -5.25
C THR A 124 -8.87 16.57 -4.76
N GLY A 125 -9.31 16.81 -3.52
CA GLY A 125 -10.47 16.16 -2.95
C GLY A 125 -10.23 14.70 -2.54
N LEU A 126 -8.96 14.29 -2.48
CA LEU A 126 -8.59 12.93 -2.08
C LEU A 126 -8.83 12.68 -0.60
N VAL A 127 -8.62 13.70 0.22
CA VAL A 127 -8.87 13.66 1.67
C VAL A 127 -9.61 14.90 2.12
N SER A 128 -10.33 14.74 3.24
CA SER A 128 -10.88 15.84 4.03
C SER A 128 -10.22 15.87 5.41
N GLY A 129 -10.46 16.95 6.16
CA GLY A 129 -10.11 16.99 7.58
C GLY A 129 -10.99 16.04 8.40
N THR A 130 -10.55 15.78 9.62
CA THR A 130 -11.37 15.15 10.68
C THR A 130 -12.40 16.14 11.24
N SER A 131 -12.11 17.44 11.05
CA SER A 131 -13.05 18.56 11.25
C SER A 131 -12.81 19.64 10.18
N GLU A 132 -13.50 20.77 10.28
CA GLU A 132 -13.29 21.91 9.39
C GLU A 132 -11.87 22.50 9.49
N THR A 133 -11.23 22.36 10.65
CA THR A 133 -9.95 23.00 10.96
C THR A 133 -8.85 22.04 11.39
N THR A 134 -9.10 20.72 11.42
CA THR A 134 -8.13 19.71 11.82
C THR A 134 -8.02 18.60 10.78
N PHE A 135 -6.81 18.11 10.57
CA PHE A 135 -6.48 16.97 9.70
C PHE A 135 -6.12 15.72 10.49
N ASP A 136 -5.61 15.88 11.71
CA ASP A 136 -5.06 14.82 12.58
C ASP A 136 -3.94 14.02 11.89
N PRO A 137 -2.83 14.67 11.49
CA PRO A 137 -1.78 14.04 10.67
C PRO A 137 -1.15 12.81 11.31
N GLU A 138 -1.00 12.81 12.63
CA GLU A 138 -0.36 11.71 13.38
C GLU A 138 -1.35 10.63 13.83
N ALA A 139 -2.65 10.81 13.61
CA ALA A 139 -3.64 9.80 13.93
C ALA A 139 -3.43 8.56 13.05
N PRO A 140 -3.52 7.34 13.62
CA PRO A 140 -3.46 6.12 12.83
C PRO A 140 -4.60 6.06 11.81
N ILE A 141 -4.32 5.60 10.60
CA ILE A 141 -5.35 5.43 9.57
C ILE A 141 -6.18 4.18 9.84
N THR A 142 -7.50 4.29 9.75
CA THR A 142 -8.36 3.11 9.79
C THR A 142 -8.35 2.39 8.44
N ARG A 143 -8.67 1.10 8.45
CA ARG A 143 -8.73 0.29 7.22
C ARG A 143 -9.80 0.82 6.26
N GLN A 144 -10.96 1.24 6.77
CA GLN A 144 -12.02 1.83 5.94
C GLN A 144 -11.63 3.19 5.35
N ASP A 145 -10.90 4.04 6.10
CA ASP A 145 -10.44 5.34 5.59
C ASP A 145 -9.34 5.17 4.54
N PHE A 146 -8.45 4.20 4.73
CA PHE A 146 -7.45 3.89 3.71
C PHE A 146 -8.10 3.38 2.43
N ALA A 147 -9.10 2.48 2.52
CA ALA A 147 -9.87 2.03 1.37
C ALA A 147 -10.58 3.21 0.67
N LEU A 148 -11.15 4.15 1.44
CA LEU A 148 -11.81 5.34 0.89
C LEU A 148 -10.84 6.22 0.09
N ILE A 149 -9.65 6.44 0.61
CA ILE A 149 -8.62 7.24 -0.09
C ILE A 149 -8.25 6.57 -1.43
N LEU A 150 -7.99 5.26 -1.44
CA LEU A 150 -7.65 4.54 -2.67
C LEU A 150 -8.80 4.52 -3.68
N TYR A 151 -10.04 4.35 -3.20
CA TYR A 151 -11.24 4.39 -4.02
C TYR A 151 -11.42 5.76 -4.68
N THR A 152 -11.26 6.84 -3.91
CA THR A 152 -11.34 8.22 -4.41
C THR A 152 -10.22 8.49 -5.43
N GLN A 153 -8.99 8.05 -5.14
CA GLN A 153 -7.85 8.16 -6.07
C GLN A 153 -8.12 7.44 -7.40
N SER A 154 -8.90 6.36 -7.37
CA SER A 154 -9.29 5.59 -8.57
C SER A 154 -10.48 6.21 -9.34
N GLY A 155 -10.94 7.40 -8.95
CA GLY A 155 -12.08 8.07 -9.57
C GLY A 155 -13.44 7.53 -9.13
N SER A 156 -13.52 6.86 -8.00
CA SER A 156 -14.76 6.32 -7.39
C SER A 156 -15.57 5.45 -8.38
N PRO A 157 -14.98 4.38 -8.93
CA PRO A 157 -15.63 3.57 -9.96
C PRO A 157 -16.93 2.94 -9.44
N ALA A 158 -17.88 2.70 -10.36
CA ALA A 158 -19.10 2.01 -10.01
C ALA A 158 -18.82 0.57 -9.54
N MET A 159 -19.51 0.14 -8.50
CA MET A 159 -19.42 -1.20 -7.95
C MET A 159 -20.60 -2.04 -8.38
N THR A 160 -20.40 -3.35 -8.46
CA THR A 160 -21.41 -4.27 -8.99
C THR A 160 -21.88 -5.30 -7.97
N GLY A 161 -21.21 -5.45 -6.83
CA GLY A 161 -21.37 -6.58 -5.95
C GLY A 161 -21.89 -6.29 -4.54
N SER A 162 -22.18 -7.37 -3.86
CA SER A 162 -22.55 -7.42 -2.45
C SER A 162 -21.52 -8.21 -1.63
N VAL A 163 -20.26 -8.15 -2.04
CA VAL A 163 -19.16 -8.99 -1.50
C VAL A 163 -18.95 -8.80 0.01
N LEU A 164 -19.26 -7.62 0.54
CA LEU A 164 -19.11 -7.35 1.97
C LEU A 164 -20.03 -8.22 2.84
N ARG A 165 -21.12 -8.74 2.31
CA ARG A 165 -22.03 -9.64 3.06
C ARG A 165 -21.37 -10.95 3.49
N ASN A 166 -20.23 -11.29 2.90
CA ASN A 166 -19.46 -12.47 3.28
C ASN A 166 -18.65 -12.28 4.55
N PHE A 167 -18.61 -11.05 5.08
CA PHE A 167 -17.88 -10.72 6.30
C PHE A 167 -18.85 -10.52 7.47
N PRO A 168 -18.61 -11.19 8.61
CA PRO A 168 -19.54 -11.16 9.73
C PRO A 168 -19.65 -9.79 10.42
N ASP A 169 -18.68 -8.91 10.19
CA ASP A 169 -18.59 -7.56 10.76
C ASP A 169 -19.01 -6.45 9.77
N VAL A 170 -19.71 -6.78 8.70
CA VAL A 170 -20.17 -5.82 7.68
C VAL A 170 -21.01 -4.68 8.26
N GLU A 171 -21.80 -4.94 9.30
CA GLU A 171 -22.63 -3.94 9.98
C GLU A 171 -21.81 -2.86 10.71
N GLN A 172 -20.50 -3.11 10.93
CA GLN A 172 -19.61 -2.13 11.53
C GLN A 172 -19.06 -1.13 10.49
N VAL A 173 -19.27 -1.37 9.21
CA VAL A 173 -18.79 -0.49 8.14
C VAL A 173 -19.56 0.82 8.17
N SER A 174 -18.84 1.94 8.26
CA SER A 174 -19.45 3.27 8.17
C SER A 174 -20.08 3.50 6.80
N GLY A 175 -21.26 4.10 6.76
CA GLY A 175 -22.01 4.33 5.53
C GLY A 175 -21.19 5.02 4.43
N TYR A 176 -20.33 5.99 4.81
CA TYR A 176 -19.47 6.72 3.87
C TYR A 176 -18.38 5.84 3.24
N ALA A 177 -17.95 4.77 3.91
CA ALA A 177 -16.88 3.90 3.47
C ALA A 177 -17.37 2.60 2.81
N TYR A 178 -18.69 2.35 2.83
CA TYR A 178 -19.27 1.11 2.33
C TYR A 178 -18.90 0.85 0.86
N ALA A 179 -19.03 1.88 0.03
CA ALA A 179 -18.68 1.85 -1.37
C ALA A 179 -17.21 1.51 -1.59
N ALA A 180 -16.34 2.20 -0.85
CA ALA A 180 -14.91 2.04 -0.96
C ALA A 180 -14.43 0.65 -0.52
N LEU A 181 -14.95 0.13 0.59
CA LEU A 181 -14.63 -1.22 1.05
C LEU A 181 -15.17 -2.29 0.09
N THR A 182 -16.39 -2.11 -0.46
CA THR A 182 -16.90 -3.02 -1.49
C THR A 182 -15.94 -3.08 -2.67
N TRP A 183 -15.55 -1.93 -3.19
CA TRP A 183 -14.59 -1.85 -4.28
C TRP A 183 -13.23 -2.48 -3.91
N ALA A 184 -12.69 -2.18 -2.74
CA ALA A 184 -11.40 -2.69 -2.33
C ALA A 184 -11.40 -4.24 -2.19
N VAL A 185 -12.50 -4.83 -1.74
CA VAL A 185 -12.67 -6.28 -1.66
C VAL A 185 -12.88 -6.89 -3.05
N GLU A 186 -13.74 -6.31 -3.91
CA GLU A 186 -13.94 -6.76 -5.30
C GLU A 186 -12.64 -6.75 -6.09
N GLN A 187 -11.79 -5.80 -5.79
CA GLN A 187 -10.49 -5.65 -6.42
C GLN A 187 -9.38 -6.51 -5.78
N GLY A 188 -9.66 -7.26 -4.73
CA GLY A 188 -8.68 -8.08 -4.02
C GLY A 188 -7.63 -7.28 -3.24
N LEU A 189 -7.85 -5.99 -3.02
CA LEU A 189 -6.96 -5.14 -2.21
C LEU A 189 -7.08 -5.42 -0.72
N ILE A 190 -8.29 -5.73 -0.28
CA ILE A 190 -8.61 -6.06 1.11
C ILE A 190 -9.29 -7.42 1.13
N ASN A 191 -8.62 -8.40 1.72
CA ASN A 191 -9.11 -9.78 1.85
C ASN A 191 -9.59 -10.11 3.27
N GLY A 192 -9.62 -9.11 4.16
CA GLY A 192 -9.95 -9.26 5.57
C GLY A 192 -8.74 -9.64 6.44
N VAL A 193 -8.98 -9.64 7.74
CA VAL A 193 -8.04 -10.10 8.77
C VAL A 193 -8.49 -11.47 9.24
N GLY A 194 -7.62 -12.46 9.14
CA GLY A 194 -7.93 -13.82 9.55
C GLY A 194 -8.18 -13.93 11.05
N THR A 195 -9.28 -14.58 11.43
CA THR A 195 -9.59 -14.98 12.82
C THR A 195 -9.95 -16.46 12.85
N PRO A 196 -10.00 -17.11 14.02
CA PRO A 196 -10.46 -18.50 14.11
C PRO A 196 -11.89 -18.72 13.56
N GLU A 197 -12.73 -17.68 13.58
CA GLU A 197 -14.12 -17.73 13.11
C GLU A 197 -14.26 -17.31 11.64
N GLY A 198 -13.18 -16.93 10.98
CA GLY A 198 -13.19 -16.48 9.58
C GLY A 198 -12.50 -15.12 9.39
N ALA A 199 -12.61 -14.57 8.21
CA ALA A 199 -12.03 -13.26 7.89
C ALA A 199 -12.97 -12.12 8.33
N LEU A 200 -12.42 -11.09 8.98
CA LEU A 200 -13.11 -9.86 9.34
C LEU A 200 -12.62 -8.70 8.46
N LEU A 201 -13.51 -7.79 8.09
CA LEU A 201 -13.13 -6.52 7.45
C LEU A 201 -12.31 -5.65 8.40
N ALA A 202 -12.69 -5.66 9.68
CA ALA A 202 -12.15 -4.80 10.73
C ALA A 202 -12.10 -3.32 10.29
N PRO A 203 -13.24 -2.70 9.91
CA PRO A 203 -13.26 -1.39 9.24
C PRO A 203 -12.65 -0.28 10.10
N HIS A 204 -12.86 -0.32 11.41
CA HIS A 204 -12.30 0.63 12.38
C HIS A 204 -10.92 0.22 12.91
N GLY A 205 -10.43 -0.97 12.55
CA GLY A 205 -9.07 -1.39 12.86
C GLY A 205 -8.06 -0.53 12.12
N TYR A 206 -6.93 -0.26 12.76
CA TYR A 206 -5.86 0.53 12.16
C TYR A 206 -5.00 -0.32 11.23
N ALA A 207 -4.50 0.30 10.17
CA ALA A 207 -3.60 -0.35 9.23
C ALA A 207 -2.14 -0.21 9.67
N SER A 208 -1.41 -1.33 9.70
CA SER A 208 0.04 -1.31 9.89
C SER A 208 0.77 -0.93 8.61
N ARG A 209 2.04 -0.53 8.73
CA ARG A 209 2.91 -0.21 7.58
C ARG A 209 3.02 -1.39 6.61
N ALA A 210 3.10 -2.61 7.13
CA ALA A 210 3.11 -3.83 6.32
C ALA A 210 1.80 -4.02 5.54
N GLN A 211 0.66 -3.81 6.18
CA GLN A 211 -0.65 -3.89 5.52
C GLN A 211 -0.81 -2.82 4.43
N VAL A 212 -0.40 -1.59 4.74
CA VAL A 212 -0.40 -0.48 3.76
C VAL A 212 0.48 -0.82 2.56
N ALA A 213 1.69 -1.32 2.79
CA ALA A 213 2.62 -1.69 1.72
C ALA A 213 2.05 -2.77 0.80
N THR A 214 1.47 -3.84 1.37
CA THR A 214 0.87 -4.93 0.61
C THR A 214 -0.31 -4.47 -0.23
N ILE A 215 -1.18 -3.62 0.34
CA ILE A 215 -2.33 -3.05 -0.38
C ILE A 215 -1.85 -2.10 -1.49
N LEU A 216 -0.84 -1.27 -1.23
CA LEU A 216 -0.28 -0.35 -2.24
C LEU A 216 0.39 -1.10 -3.40
N MET A 217 1.15 -2.15 -3.12
CA MET A 217 1.71 -3.01 -4.17
C MET A 217 0.60 -3.53 -5.07
N ALA A 218 -0.42 -4.18 -4.50
CA ALA A 218 -1.56 -4.69 -5.25
C ALA A 218 -2.35 -3.59 -5.98
N TYR A 219 -2.35 -2.37 -5.48
CA TYR A 219 -2.97 -1.21 -6.10
C TYR A 219 -2.18 -0.66 -7.29
N CYS A 220 -0.86 -0.64 -7.21
CA CYS A 220 0.03 -0.10 -8.25
C CYS A 220 0.29 -1.09 -9.40
N ASP A 221 0.13 -2.39 -9.18
CA ASP A 221 0.35 -3.45 -10.18
C ASP A 221 -0.82 -3.65 -11.17
N ARG A 222 -1.75 -2.72 -11.25
CA ARG A 222 -2.95 -2.79 -12.10
C ARG A 222 -2.79 -2.17 -13.46
#